data_974091236119385307641dd528b7424e
#
_entry.id   974091236119385307641dd528b7424e
#
_cell.length_a   1.000
_cell.length_b   1.000
_cell.length_c   1.000
_cell.angle_alpha   90.00
_cell.angle_beta   90.00
_cell.angle_gamma   90.00
#
_symmetry.space_group_name_H-M   'P 1'
#
loop_
_entity.id
_entity.type
_entity.pdbx_description
1 polymer ?
#
loop_
_entity_poly.entity_id
_entity_poly.type
_entity_poly.pdbx_seq_one_letter_code
_entity_poly.pdbx_strand_id
1 'polypeptide(L)'
;NIAQADHHSLALEATQPEMEWTITSIDMSFEHSVITAETNSSENGRSYASYHLSYDRDGAGGTYTANGRSYLDGRTMTSAYAAGVWHRDGVFVVMEEIVSHSDGTRTVGRITINPLERTMMMVQYALN
;
A
#
# COMPACT_ATOMS: atom_id res chain seq x y z
N ASN A 1 -16.78 -28.70 -7.09
CA ASN A 1 -16.39 -29.39 -5.88
C ASN A 1 -15.75 -28.44 -4.91
N ILE A 2 -16.32 -28.35 -3.70
CA ILE A 2 -15.88 -27.39 -2.68
C ILE A 2 -14.43 -27.66 -2.24
N ALA A 3 -14.05 -28.93 -2.12
CA ALA A 3 -12.69 -29.28 -1.71
C ALA A 3 -11.63 -28.79 -2.69
N GLN A 4 -11.96 -28.70 -3.98
CA GLN A 4 -11.04 -28.17 -4.97
C GLN A 4 -10.88 -26.66 -4.86
N ALA A 5 -11.93 -25.94 -4.46
CA ALA A 5 -11.83 -24.50 -4.24
C ALA A 5 -10.82 -24.16 -3.15
N ASP A 6 -10.73 -24.98 -2.09
CA ASP A 6 -9.81 -24.76 -0.99
C ASP A 6 -8.33 -24.85 -1.41
N HIS A 7 -8.03 -25.63 -2.46
CA HIS A 7 -6.65 -25.74 -2.97
C HIS A 7 -6.16 -24.46 -3.63
N HIS A 8 -7.07 -23.56 -4.00
CA HIS A 8 -6.75 -22.30 -4.64
C HIS A 8 -6.87 -21.11 -3.67
N SER A 9 -7.16 -21.39 -2.41
CA SER A 9 -7.27 -20.34 -1.39
C SER A 9 -5.90 -19.88 -0.93
N LEU A 10 -5.75 -18.59 -0.77
CA LEU A 10 -4.56 -17.99 -0.18
C LEU A 10 -4.90 -17.57 1.25
N ALA A 11 -4.24 -18.21 2.22
CA ALA A 11 -4.45 -17.89 3.62
C ALA A 11 -3.49 -16.78 4.03
N LEU A 12 -4.04 -15.67 4.53
CA LEU A 12 -3.27 -14.50 4.94
C LEU A 12 -3.58 -14.17 6.40
N GLU A 13 -2.54 -13.82 7.16
CA GLU A 13 -2.67 -13.36 8.53
C GLU A 13 -2.17 -11.93 8.63
N ALA A 14 -2.95 -11.07 9.30
CA ALA A 14 -2.54 -9.70 9.53
C ALA A 14 -1.26 -9.68 10.38
N THR A 15 -0.23 -8.95 9.93
CA THR A 15 1.07 -8.90 10.61
C THR A 15 1.10 -7.85 11.70
N GLN A 16 0.20 -6.89 11.66
CA GLN A 16 0.15 -5.79 12.60
C GLN A 16 -1.23 -5.15 12.55
N PRO A 17 -1.59 -4.33 13.54
CA PRO A 17 -2.84 -3.57 13.49
C PRO A 17 -2.89 -2.64 12.27
N GLU A 18 -4.09 -2.28 11.87
CA GLU A 18 -4.30 -1.30 10.82
C GLU A 18 -3.56 -0.01 11.15
N MET A 19 -2.85 0.52 10.14
CA MET A 19 -2.07 1.75 10.30
C MET A 19 -2.71 2.89 9.51
N GLU A 20 -2.74 4.06 10.15
CA GLU A 20 -3.15 5.29 9.47
C GLU A 20 -1.92 6.07 9.02
N TRP A 21 -1.97 6.51 7.76
CA TRP A 21 -0.97 7.38 7.15
C TRP A 21 -1.63 8.69 6.77
N THR A 22 -0.85 9.76 6.76
CA THR A 22 -1.29 11.07 6.28
C THR A 22 -0.77 11.28 4.87
N ILE A 23 -1.67 11.66 3.96
CA ILE A 23 -1.30 12.00 2.59
C ILE A 23 -0.70 13.40 2.61
N THR A 24 0.53 13.53 2.12
CA THR A 24 1.26 14.80 2.10
C THR A 24 1.15 15.51 0.76
N SER A 25 0.97 14.76 -0.33
CA SER A 25 0.71 15.37 -1.63
C SER A 25 0.01 14.40 -2.56
N ILE A 26 -0.76 14.94 -3.49
CA ILE A 26 -1.32 14.23 -4.63
C ILE A 26 -0.98 15.07 -5.86
N ASP A 27 -0.12 14.53 -6.71
CA ASP A 27 0.28 15.18 -7.95
C ASP A 27 -0.40 14.43 -9.09
N MET A 28 -1.41 15.05 -9.70
CA MET A 28 -2.22 14.44 -10.75
C MET A 28 -1.80 14.96 -12.11
N SER A 29 -1.55 14.04 -13.04
CA SER A 29 -1.40 14.38 -14.45
C SER A 29 -2.44 13.61 -15.27
N PHE A 30 -2.35 13.73 -16.59
CA PHE A 30 -3.38 13.20 -17.46
C PHE A 30 -3.45 11.67 -17.43
N GLU A 31 -2.31 11.00 -17.36
CA GLU A 31 -2.23 9.54 -17.47
C GLU A 31 -1.81 8.86 -16.18
N HIS A 32 -1.34 9.61 -15.20
CA HIS A 32 -0.86 9.03 -13.95
C HIS A 32 -0.96 10.04 -12.80
N SER A 33 -0.84 9.52 -11.60
CA SER A 33 -0.80 10.32 -10.36
C SER A 33 0.32 9.83 -9.48
N VAL A 34 0.90 10.73 -8.69
CA VAL A 34 1.85 10.38 -7.64
C VAL A 34 1.26 10.82 -6.31
N ILE A 35 1.11 9.86 -5.40
CA ILE A 35 0.60 10.11 -4.06
C ILE A 35 1.72 9.85 -3.09
N THR A 36 2.02 10.84 -2.25
CA THR A 36 3.00 10.67 -1.16
C THR A 36 2.30 10.71 0.18
N ALA A 37 2.79 9.90 1.11
CA ALA A 37 2.20 9.77 2.43
C ALA A 37 3.28 9.53 3.47
N GLU A 38 2.96 9.83 4.72
CA GLU A 38 3.86 9.58 5.84
C GLU A 38 3.09 9.11 7.07
N THR A 39 3.79 8.41 7.93
CA THR A 39 3.27 7.99 9.23
C THR A 39 4.41 7.91 10.22
N ASN A 40 4.06 7.87 11.51
CA ASN A 40 5.02 7.70 12.58
C ASN A 40 4.49 6.63 13.52
N SER A 41 5.21 5.53 13.67
CA SER A 41 4.81 4.42 14.52
C SER A 41 5.92 4.06 15.49
N SER A 42 5.53 3.43 16.62
CA SER A 42 6.51 2.99 17.61
C SER A 42 7.38 1.84 17.10
N GLU A 43 6.87 1.03 16.17
CA GLU A 43 7.59 -0.13 15.67
C GLU A 43 8.53 0.20 14.52
N ASN A 44 8.10 1.03 13.58
CA ASN A 44 8.83 1.31 12.35
C ASN A 44 9.45 2.69 12.32
N GLY A 45 9.15 3.54 13.30
CA GLY A 45 9.61 4.91 13.33
C GLY A 45 8.87 5.78 12.31
N ARG A 46 9.58 6.74 11.73
CA ARG A 46 9.03 7.63 10.71
C ARG A 46 9.11 6.94 9.36
N SER A 47 7.98 6.84 8.69
CA SER A 47 7.89 6.16 7.40
C SER A 47 7.33 7.10 6.34
N TYR A 48 7.87 6.97 5.14
CA TYR A 48 7.46 7.72 3.96
C TYR A 48 7.18 6.75 2.83
N ALA A 49 6.19 7.04 2.03
CA ALA A 49 5.86 6.21 0.87
C ALA A 49 5.44 7.08 -0.31
N SER A 50 5.75 6.60 -1.50
CA SER A 50 5.39 7.24 -2.75
C SER A 50 4.72 6.19 -3.64
N TYR A 51 3.53 6.50 -4.13
CA TYR A 51 2.70 5.62 -4.97
C TYR A 51 2.54 6.24 -6.34
N HIS A 52 2.92 5.49 -7.38
CA HIS A 52 2.85 5.93 -8.76
C HIS A 52 1.74 5.17 -9.45
N LEU A 53 0.58 5.80 -9.59
CA LEU A 53 -0.62 5.19 -10.16
C LEU A 53 -0.71 5.48 -11.64
N SER A 54 -0.95 4.42 -12.42
CA SER A 54 -1.26 4.54 -13.84
C SER A 54 -2.75 4.26 -14.05
N TYR A 55 -3.37 4.96 -14.97
CA TYR A 55 -4.79 4.85 -15.23
C TYR A 55 -5.07 3.86 -16.34
N ASP A 56 -6.10 3.06 -16.15
CA ASP A 56 -6.67 2.27 -17.24
C ASP A 56 -7.57 3.16 -18.10
N ARG A 57 -8.20 2.57 -19.12
CA ARG A 57 -8.89 3.33 -20.15
C ARG A 57 -10.01 4.22 -19.64
N ASP A 58 -10.72 3.81 -18.60
CA ASP A 58 -11.87 4.58 -18.08
C ASP A 58 -11.50 5.43 -16.87
N GLY A 59 -10.26 5.38 -16.42
CA GLY A 59 -9.80 6.13 -15.26
C GLY A 59 -10.37 5.66 -13.93
N ALA A 60 -11.06 4.51 -13.90
CA ALA A 60 -11.69 3.99 -12.70
C ALA A 60 -10.78 3.05 -11.92
N GLY A 61 -9.64 2.68 -12.49
CA GLY A 61 -8.66 1.81 -11.88
C GLY A 61 -7.38 1.77 -12.70
N GLY A 62 -6.49 0.88 -12.33
CA GLY A 62 -5.22 0.68 -13.02
C GLY A 62 -4.23 -0.08 -12.17
N THR A 63 -2.95 0.10 -12.51
CA THR A 63 -1.84 -0.49 -11.78
C THR A 63 -1.04 0.59 -11.08
N TYR A 64 -0.17 0.18 -10.16
CA TYR A 64 0.75 1.12 -9.53
C TYR A 64 2.01 0.41 -9.06
N THR A 65 3.04 1.22 -8.84
CA THR A 65 4.23 0.84 -8.10
C THR A 65 4.40 1.79 -6.93
N ALA A 66 5.12 1.33 -5.90
CA ALA A 66 5.34 2.15 -4.72
C ALA A 66 6.72 1.90 -4.13
N ASN A 67 7.25 2.90 -3.48
CA ASN A 67 8.48 2.84 -2.73
C ASN A 67 8.24 3.38 -1.33
N GLY A 68 8.78 2.69 -0.33
CA GLY A 68 8.68 3.11 1.05
C GLY A 68 10.02 3.11 1.74
N ARG A 69 10.16 3.98 2.72
CA ARG A 69 11.34 4.03 3.60
C ARG A 69 10.88 4.27 5.03
N SER A 70 11.50 3.56 5.95
CA SER A 70 11.22 3.73 7.38
C SER A 70 12.53 4.01 8.12
N TYR A 71 12.51 5.01 8.98
CA TYR A 71 13.66 5.46 9.75
C TYR A 71 13.32 5.28 11.22
N LEU A 72 13.86 4.20 11.82
CA LEU A 72 13.58 3.88 13.21
C LEU A 72 14.37 4.80 14.15
N ASP A 73 15.62 5.06 13.79
CA ASP A 73 16.52 5.94 14.52
C ASP A 73 17.59 6.49 13.56
N GLY A 74 18.62 7.12 14.10
CA GLY A 74 19.69 7.72 13.29
C GLY A 74 20.58 6.70 12.57
N ARG A 75 20.40 5.40 12.78
CA ARG A 75 21.25 4.35 12.21
C ARG A 75 20.48 3.29 11.45
N THR A 76 19.19 3.12 11.74
CA THR A 76 18.38 2.01 11.22
C THR A 76 17.37 2.53 10.21
N MET A 77 17.53 2.14 8.97
CA MET A 77 16.62 2.45 7.89
C MET A 77 16.26 1.16 7.16
N THR A 78 14.97 1.00 6.86
CA THR A 78 14.49 -0.09 6.02
C THR A 78 13.79 0.48 4.80
N SER A 79 13.69 -0.32 3.76
CA SER A 79 13.00 0.09 2.55
C SER A 79 12.07 -1.02 2.07
N ALA A 80 11.11 -0.64 1.25
CA ALA A 80 10.16 -1.56 0.67
C ALA A 80 9.81 -1.11 -0.75
N TYR A 81 9.51 -2.08 -1.59
CA TYR A 81 9.01 -1.85 -2.93
C TYR A 81 7.71 -2.64 -3.10
N ALA A 82 6.72 -2.03 -3.72
CA ALA A 82 5.42 -2.65 -3.93
C ALA A 82 4.95 -2.47 -5.37
N ALA A 83 4.13 -3.41 -5.79
CA ALA A 83 3.43 -3.33 -7.06
C ALA A 83 2.02 -3.89 -6.86
N GLY A 84 1.04 -3.26 -7.47
CA GLY A 84 -0.33 -3.66 -7.27
C GLY A 84 -1.32 -3.05 -8.24
N VAL A 85 -2.57 -3.14 -7.85
CA VAL A 85 -3.71 -2.63 -8.63
C VAL A 85 -4.55 -1.72 -7.74
N TRP A 86 -5.22 -0.78 -8.37
CA TRP A 86 -6.10 0.15 -7.66
C TRP A 86 -7.41 0.32 -8.39
N HIS A 87 -8.45 0.68 -7.66
CA HIS A 87 -9.74 1.03 -8.24
C HIS A 87 -10.45 2.06 -7.35
N ARG A 88 -11.42 2.75 -7.93
CA ARG A 88 -12.25 3.70 -7.21
C ARG A 88 -13.47 2.99 -6.64
N ASP A 89 -13.83 3.38 -5.42
CA ASP A 89 -15.06 2.95 -4.76
C ASP A 89 -15.70 4.22 -4.20
N GLY A 90 -16.60 4.83 -4.97
CA GLY A 90 -17.10 6.16 -4.66
C GLY A 90 -15.97 7.18 -4.69
N VAL A 91 -15.76 7.90 -3.60
CA VAL A 91 -14.65 8.86 -3.47
C VAL A 91 -13.37 8.19 -2.97
N PHE A 92 -13.47 6.95 -2.49
CA PHE A 92 -12.31 6.22 -1.98
C PHE A 92 -11.49 5.61 -3.12
N VAL A 93 -10.20 5.46 -2.87
CA VAL A 93 -9.30 4.69 -3.73
C VAL A 93 -8.86 3.48 -2.93
N VAL A 94 -9.13 2.29 -3.48
CA VAL A 94 -8.76 1.02 -2.86
C VAL A 94 -7.61 0.42 -3.64
N MET A 95 -6.56 0.02 -2.93
CA MET A 95 -5.30 -0.45 -3.50
C MET A 95 -4.93 -1.79 -2.88
N GLU A 96 -4.44 -2.71 -3.70
CA GLU A 96 -4.00 -4.02 -3.25
C GLU A 96 -2.64 -4.31 -3.87
N GLU A 97 -1.68 -4.74 -3.04
CA GLU A 97 -0.28 -4.78 -3.44
C GLU A 97 0.45 -6.00 -2.87
N ILE A 98 1.56 -6.34 -3.54
CA ILE A 98 2.56 -7.25 -3.01
C ILE A 98 3.78 -6.41 -2.69
N VAL A 99 4.35 -6.59 -1.50
CA VAL A 99 5.44 -5.76 -0.98
C VAL A 99 6.66 -6.64 -0.73
N SER A 100 7.82 -6.17 -1.20
CA SER A 100 9.12 -6.77 -0.90
C SER A 100 9.88 -5.83 0.02
N HIS A 101 10.28 -6.32 1.19
CA HIS A 101 10.98 -5.54 2.20
C HIS A 101 12.48 -5.79 2.15
N SER A 102 13.28 -4.81 2.56
CA SER A 102 14.75 -4.91 2.51
C SER A 102 15.33 -6.00 3.43
N ASP A 103 14.57 -6.45 4.42
CA ASP A 103 14.98 -7.58 5.27
C ASP A 103 14.68 -8.95 4.66
N GLY A 104 14.15 -8.99 3.45
CA GLY A 104 13.82 -10.23 2.75
C GLY A 104 12.39 -10.73 2.98
N THR A 105 11.63 -10.11 3.87
CA THR A 105 10.22 -10.50 4.09
C THR A 105 9.34 -9.95 2.97
N ARG A 106 8.19 -10.60 2.79
CA ARG A 106 7.19 -10.20 1.80
C ARG A 106 5.84 -10.14 2.47
N THR A 107 5.05 -9.13 2.09
CA THR A 107 3.70 -8.95 2.60
C THR A 107 2.75 -8.66 1.46
N VAL A 108 1.45 -8.84 1.73
CA VAL A 108 0.38 -8.33 0.89
C VAL A 108 -0.27 -7.18 1.64
N GLY A 109 -0.46 -6.06 0.97
CA GLY A 109 -1.08 -4.88 1.58
C GLY A 109 -2.42 -4.57 0.96
N ARG A 110 -3.33 -4.09 1.79
CA ARG A 110 -4.57 -3.47 1.34
C ARG A 110 -4.65 -2.07 1.90
N ILE A 111 -4.92 -1.11 1.02
CA ILE A 111 -4.87 0.30 1.35
C ILE A 111 -6.17 0.94 0.91
N THR A 112 -6.73 1.78 1.76
CA THR A 112 -7.90 2.62 1.42
C THR A 112 -7.53 4.07 1.63
N ILE A 113 -7.62 4.85 0.56
CA ILE A 113 -7.35 6.28 0.58
C ILE A 113 -8.67 7.04 0.66
N ASN A 114 -8.77 7.94 1.63
CA ASN A 114 -9.83 8.93 1.73
C ASN A 114 -9.26 10.29 1.31
N PRO A 115 -9.51 10.76 0.07
CA PRO A 115 -8.93 12.01 -0.39
C PRO A 115 -9.53 13.24 0.26
N LEU A 116 -10.74 13.14 0.80
CA LEU A 116 -11.36 14.27 1.51
C LEU A 116 -10.67 14.54 2.84
N GLU A 117 -10.28 13.49 3.55
CA GLU A 117 -9.63 13.60 4.85
C GLU A 117 -8.12 13.53 4.76
N ARG A 118 -7.58 13.22 3.58
CA ARG A 118 -6.13 13.08 3.34
C ARG A 118 -5.52 11.97 4.19
N THR A 119 -6.27 10.89 4.36
CA THR A 119 -5.81 9.72 5.11
C THR A 119 -5.66 8.51 4.22
N MET A 120 -4.78 7.62 4.66
CA MET A 120 -4.54 6.34 4.01
C MET A 120 -4.50 5.28 5.11
N MET A 121 -5.43 4.33 5.04
CA MET A 121 -5.47 3.21 5.99
C MET A 121 -4.85 1.99 5.34
N MET A 122 -3.91 1.36 6.03
CA MET A 122 -3.15 0.23 5.49
C MET A 122 -3.25 -0.98 6.42
N VAL A 123 -3.57 -2.14 5.83
CA VAL A 123 -3.49 -3.43 6.52
C VAL A 123 -2.49 -4.29 5.76
N GLN A 124 -1.56 -4.92 6.50
CA GLN A 124 -0.58 -5.82 5.91
C GLN A 124 -0.77 -7.24 6.40
N TYR A 125 -0.57 -8.18 5.50
CA TYR A 125 -0.70 -9.60 5.73
C TYR A 125 0.61 -10.29 5.34
N ALA A 126 1.04 -11.26 6.15
CA ALA A 126 2.23 -12.04 5.81
C ALA A 126 1.97 -12.88 4.57
N LEU A 127 2.93 -12.88 3.66
CA LEU A 127 2.92 -13.73 2.48
C LEU A 127 3.92 -14.86 2.70
N ASN A 128 3.38 -16.05 2.91
CA ASN A 128 4.19 -17.24 3.18
C ASN A 128 4.25 -18.15 1.96
#